data_3082be6ac6506c0d6f487e4a08c3c28b
#
_entry.id   3082be6ac6506c0d6f487e4a08c3c28b
#
_cell.length_a   1.000
_cell.length_b   1.000
_cell.length_c   1.000
_cell.angle_alpha   90.00
_cell.angle_beta   90.00
_cell.angle_gamma   90.00
#
_symmetry.space_group_name_H-M   'P 1'
#
loop_
_entity.id
_entity.type
_entity.pdbx_description
1 polymer ?
#
loop_
_entity_poly.entity_id
_entity_poly.type
_entity_poly.pdbx_seq_one_letter_code
_entity_poly.pdbx_strand_id
1 'polypeptide(L)'
;MHKNSSAHPAYTIGKLVCFSTLVIGCYSHAATTQTIAQNSMTPSPMLSYPTADAQLGERLYPNEAMYSQQIGVELEKLIRKRDAGGVAQRDVHAKAHGCVKAQLTILDQIPANLKKGIFSRPQSYPAWVRFSNGSHHPERPDKKGDARGMAIKVMNVPGQKLLEDEPQASTQDFILINHPVFFANEPERYLSLMKDINGNLLKKAMIPFALGFKGTKIAFQTTRSKIANPLQTRYWSMVPYQLGLDANRSAVKYSVRPCTAQQDAIPKHPDDNYLRAALKNTLSNGSACMEFLIQPRTSNAMSVEDSMTEWKESDAPFYKVATLQFAPQTFDTTAQNQMCENLSFSPWHALPEHRPLGATNRMRKGIYDHISKVRHEMNVAPRQEP
;
A
#
# COMPACT_ATOMS: atom_id res chain seq x y z
N MET A 1 -39.62 1.97 55.59
CA MET A 1 -39.98 3.14 56.44
C MET A 1 -39.42 4.39 55.75
N HIS A 2 -40.33 5.31 55.65
CA HIS A 2 -40.25 6.71 55.19
C HIS A 2 -39.93 7.07 53.76
N LYS A 3 -41.03 7.38 53.11
CA LYS A 3 -41.33 8.33 52.01
C LYS A 3 -40.98 9.78 52.42
N ASN A 4 -40.69 10.60 51.40
CA ASN A 4 -41.26 11.96 51.12
C ASN A 4 -40.49 12.50 49.92
N SER A 5 -41.08 12.80 48.81
CA SER A 5 -42.21 13.62 48.33
C SER A 5 -41.98 15.12 48.49
N SER A 6 -42.09 15.79 47.36
CA SER A 6 -42.57 17.15 47.06
C SER A 6 -41.53 18.03 46.34
N ALA A 7 -41.77 18.89 45.36
CA ALA A 7 -42.93 19.29 44.57
C ALA A 7 -42.44 20.49 43.75
N HIS A 8 -42.96 20.68 42.51
CA HIS A 8 -42.77 21.88 41.69
C HIS A 8 -43.44 23.13 42.31
N PRO A 9 -43.03 24.32 41.86
CA PRO A 9 -44.07 25.18 41.31
C PRO A 9 -43.76 25.81 39.95
N ALA A 10 -44.79 25.85 39.14
CA ALA A 10 -44.95 26.66 37.95
C ALA A 10 -45.21 28.15 38.33
N TYR A 11 -44.75 29.09 37.55
CA TYR A 11 -45.25 30.44 37.55
C TYR A 11 -45.51 30.98 36.12
N THR A 12 -46.59 31.70 36.04
CA THR A 12 -47.48 32.08 34.97
C THR A 12 -47.07 33.46 34.34
N ILE A 13 -47.20 33.55 33.04
CA ILE A 13 -47.59 34.66 32.19
C ILE A 13 -47.59 36.11 32.73
N GLY A 14 -46.90 37.01 32.03
CA GLY A 14 -47.13 38.43 32.07
C GLY A 14 -46.89 39.08 30.71
N LYS A 15 -48.00 39.39 29.99
CA LYS A 15 -48.02 40.25 28.82
C LYS A 15 -47.78 41.70 29.24
N LEU A 16 -46.87 42.39 28.59
CA LEU A 16 -46.90 43.85 28.59
C LEU A 16 -46.74 44.38 27.17
N VAL A 17 -47.76 45.06 26.66
CA VAL A 17 -47.80 45.76 25.43
C VAL A 17 -47.30 47.21 25.70
N CYS A 18 -46.33 47.68 24.93
CA CYS A 18 -46.08 49.13 24.85
C CYS A 18 -45.80 49.50 23.40
N PHE A 19 -46.67 50.34 22.91
CA PHE A 19 -46.55 51.11 21.65
C PHE A 19 -45.54 52.25 21.82
N SER A 20 -44.66 52.44 20.84
CA SER A 20 -44.20 53.78 20.46
C SER A 20 -43.36 53.83 19.20
N THR A 21 -43.89 54.49 18.22
CA THR A 21 -43.33 55.41 17.22
C THR A 21 -42.17 54.95 16.29
N LEU A 22 -42.59 55.00 15.03
CA LEU A 22 -41.78 54.95 13.81
C LEU A 22 -40.73 56.09 13.76
N VAL A 23 -39.49 55.71 13.47
CA VAL A 23 -38.53 56.60 12.81
C VAL A 23 -37.93 55.81 11.63
N ILE A 24 -38.26 56.28 10.43
CA ILE A 24 -37.75 55.78 9.15
C ILE A 24 -36.32 56.32 8.97
N GLY A 25 -35.33 55.54 9.16
CA GLY A 25 -33.96 55.83 8.74
C GLY A 25 -33.58 54.91 7.56
N CYS A 26 -33.50 55.49 6.35
CA CYS A 26 -32.96 54.81 5.19
C CYS A 26 -31.48 54.57 5.36
N TYR A 27 -31.09 53.33 5.72
CA TYR A 27 -29.72 52.83 5.56
C TYR A 27 -29.68 51.92 4.33
N SER A 28 -29.04 52.40 3.27
CA SER A 28 -28.66 51.58 2.12
C SER A 28 -27.65 50.51 2.54
N HIS A 29 -28.10 49.28 2.69
CA HIS A 29 -27.20 48.13 2.82
C HIS A 29 -26.71 47.75 1.43
N ALA A 30 -25.45 48.04 1.15
CA ALA A 30 -24.76 47.41 0.05
C ALA A 30 -24.66 45.92 0.37
N ALA A 31 -25.44 45.09 -0.31
CA ALA A 31 -25.31 43.63 -0.27
C ALA A 31 -24.01 43.25 -0.95
N THR A 32 -23.01 42.97 -0.16
CA THR A 32 -21.78 42.34 -0.66
C THR A 32 -22.13 40.88 -1.02
N THR A 33 -22.38 40.65 -2.30
CA THR A 33 -22.55 39.32 -2.86
C THR A 33 -21.18 38.64 -2.78
N GLN A 34 -20.94 37.83 -1.73
CA GLN A 34 -19.84 36.91 -1.73
C GLN A 34 -20.12 35.87 -2.82
N THR A 35 -19.44 36.01 -3.94
CA THR A 35 -19.36 34.99 -4.97
C THR A 35 -18.62 33.82 -4.34
N ILE A 36 -19.35 32.78 -3.93
CA ILE A 36 -18.80 31.49 -3.61
C ILE A 36 -18.14 31.00 -4.91
N ALA A 37 -16.82 31.09 -4.97
CA ALA A 37 -16.07 30.48 -6.03
C ALA A 37 -16.39 28.97 -5.97
N GLN A 38 -17.23 28.50 -6.87
CA GLN A 38 -17.38 27.10 -7.19
C GLN A 38 -16.01 26.67 -7.71
N ASN A 39 -15.22 26.04 -6.83
CA ASN A 39 -14.08 25.26 -7.25
C ASN A 39 -14.63 24.19 -8.20
N SER A 40 -14.59 24.45 -9.50
CA SER A 40 -14.79 23.44 -10.51
C SER A 40 -13.64 22.44 -10.32
N MET A 41 -13.91 21.36 -9.59
CA MET A 41 -13.03 20.19 -9.62
C MET A 41 -13.00 19.73 -11.08
N THR A 42 -11.94 20.10 -11.79
CA THR A 42 -11.59 19.43 -13.05
C THR A 42 -11.53 17.94 -12.71
N PRO A 43 -12.28 17.06 -13.40
CA PRO A 43 -12.18 15.63 -13.18
C PRO A 43 -10.71 15.25 -13.32
N SER A 44 -10.13 14.58 -12.31
CA SER A 44 -8.79 14.01 -12.45
C SER A 44 -8.77 13.13 -13.70
N PRO A 45 -7.75 13.22 -14.54
CA PRO A 45 -7.65 12.40 -15.74
C PRO A 45 -7.81 10.93 -15.35
N MET A 46 -8.67 10.21 -16.06
CA MET A 46 -8.79 8.77 -15.86
C MET A 46 -7.47 8.11 -16.21
N LEU A 47 -6.92 7.31 -15.29
CA LEU A 47 -5.69 6.57 -15.55
C LEU A 47 -5.87 5.65 -16.75
N SER A 48 -4.98 5.76 -17.73
CA SER A 48 -4.95 4.86 -18.88
C SER A 48 -4.57 3.44 -18.42
N TYR A 49 -5.17 2.40 -19.03
CA TYR A 49 -4.73 1.03 -18.78
C TYR A 49 -3.36 0.81 -19.41
N PRO A 50 -2.38 0.19 -18.70
CA PRO A 50 -1.03 0.04 -19.22
C PRO A 50 -0.97 -0.88 -20.43
N THR A 51 -0.14 -0.52 -21.40
CA THR A 51 0.18 -1.37 -22.55
C THR A 51 1.19 -2.46 -22.17
N ALA A 52 1.17 -3.58 -22.90
CA ALA A 52 2.15 -4.65 -22.76
C ALA A 52 3.37 -4.40 -23.65
N ASP A 53 4.57 -4.64 -23.12
CA ASP A 53 5.83 -4.61 -23.88
C ASP A 53 6.23 -6.03 -24.31
N ALA A 54 5.92 -6.39 -25.56
CA ALA A 54 6.22 -7.70 -26.10
C ALA A 54 7.73 -8.02 -26.13
N GLN A 55 8.61 -6.99 -26.24
CA GLN A 55 10.06 -7.19 -26.23
C GLN A 55 10.57 -7.62 -24.85
N LEU A 56 9.89 -7.19 -23.78
CA LEU A 56 10.15 -7.66 -22.42
C LEU A 56 9.38 -8.94 -22.08
N GLY A 57 8.59 -9.48 -23.01
CA GLY A 57 7.83 -10.72 -22.83
C GLY A 57 6.46 -10.52 -22.19
N GLU A 58 5.92 -9.29 -22.18
CA GLU A 58 4.55 -9.05 -21.75
C GLU A 58 3.54 -9.38 -22.86
N ARG A 59 2.35 -9.76 -22.42
CA ARG A 59 1.16 -9.93 -23.26
C ARG A 59 -0.09 -9.53 -22.50
N LEU A 60 -1.05 -8.88 -23.13
CA LEU A 60 -2.34 -8.59 -22.52
C LEU A 60 -3.20 -9.87 -22.48
N TYR A 61 -3.86 -10.10 -21.35
CA TYR A 61 -4.93 -11.07 -21.27
C TYR A 61 -6.23 -10.48 -21.84
N PRO A 62 -7.12 -11.30 -22.42
CA PRO A 62 -8.44 -10.83 -22.81
C PRO A 62 -9.17 -10.17 -21.63
N ASN A 63 -9.77 -9.00 -21.86
CA ASN A 63 -10.56 -8.27 -20.85
C ASN A 63 -9.80 -7.87 -19.57
N GLU A 64 -8.46 -7.85 -19.59
CA GLU A 64 -7.63 -7.56 -18.41
C GLU A 64 -8.01 -6.24 -17.73
N ALA A 65 -8.25 -5.17 -18.50
CA ALA A 65 -8.67 -3.88 -17.98
C ALA A 65 -10.03 -3.95 -17.26
N MET A 66 -11.00 -4.68 -17.85
CA MET A 66 -12.32 -4.89 -17.23
C MET A 66 -12.20 -5.67 -15.92
N TYR A 67 -11.39 -6.72 -15.89
CA TYR A 67 -11.15 -7.47 -14.66
C TYR A 67 -10.50 -6.63 -13.57
N SER A 68 -9.51 -5.79 -13.94
CA SER A 68 -8.88 -4.84 -13.01
C SER A 68 -9.91 -3.93 -12.35
N GLN A 69 -10.80 -3.34 -13.14
CA GLN A 69 -11.87 -2.47 -12.64
C GLN A 69 -12.83 -3.23 -11.70
N GLN A 70 -13.27 -4.43 -12.10
CA GLN A 70 -14.17 -5.24 -11.27
C GLN A 70 -13.51 -5.69 -9.95
N ILE A 71 -12.21 -5.99 -9.95
CA ILE A 71 -11.46 -6.30 -8.73
C ILE A 71 -11.44 -5.08 -7.80
N GLY A 72 -11.20 -3.88 -8.32
CA GLY A 72 -11.28 -2.64 -7.55
C GLY A 72 -12.63 -2.49 -6.85
N VAL A 73 -13.73 -2.72 -7.57
CA VAL A 73 -15.10 -2.67 -7.01
C VAL A 73 -15.31 -3.72 -5.90
N GLU A 74 -14.79 -4.94 -6.07
CA GLU A 74 -14.91 -5.97 -5.02
C GLU A 74 -14.10 -5.60 -3.76
N LEU A 75 -12.91 -5.02 -3.93
CA LEU A 75 -12.10 -4.54 -2.81
C LEU A 75 -12.73 -3.32 -2.12
N GLU A 76 -13.36 -2.41 -2.87
CA GLU A 76 -14.15 -1.31 -2.30
C GLU A 76 -15.30 -1.82 -1.43
N LYS A 77 -16.07 -2.81 -1.92
CA LYS A 77 -17.14 -3.45 -1.13
C LYS A 77 -16.60 -4.01 0.19
N LEU A 78 -15.42 -4.65 0.15
CA LEU A 78 -14.77 -5.19 1.33
C LEU A 78 -14.45 -4.11 2.36
N ILE A 79 -13.85 -2.99 1.92
CA ILE A 79 -13.48 -1.88 2.80
C ILE A 79 -14.75 -1.23 3.37
N ARG A 80 -15.70 -0.83 2.53
CA ARG A 80 -16.93 -0.19 2.97
C ARG A 80 -17.72 -1.02 3.96
N LYS A 81 -17.73 -2.36 3.79
CA LYS A 81 -18.36 -3.28 4.72
C LYS A 81 -17.59 -3.44 6.02
N ARG A 82 -16.25 -3.59 5.95
CA ARG A 82 -15.40 -3.82 7.12
C ARG A 82 -15.31 -2.58 8.01
N ASP A 83 -15.17 -1.42 7.40
CA ASP A 83 -14.84 -0.16 8.09
C ASP A 83 -16.05 0.77 8.20
N ALA A 84 -17.28 0.25 8.07
CA ALA A 84 -18.51 1.01 8.19
C ALA A 84 -18.58 1.74 9.55
N GLY A 85 -18.66 3.08 9.51
CA GLY A 85 -18.72 3.92 10.71
C GLY A 85 -17.39 4.12 11.44
N GLY A 86 -16.27 3.65 10.88
CA GLY A 86 -14.92 3.81 11.40
C GLY A 86 -13.95 4.39 10.38
N VAL A 87 -12.66 4.36 10.72
CA VAL A 87 -11.57 4.80 9.82
C VAL A 87 -11.31 3.70 8.79
N ALA A 88 -11.44 4.06 7.50
CA ALA A 88 -11.15 3.15 6.40
C ALA A 88 -9.66 2.84 6.31
N GLN A 89 -9.34 1.56 6.46
CA GLN A 89 -7.97 1.04 6.33
C GLN A 89 -7.74 0.44 4.94
N ARG A 90 -6.50 0.01 4.65
CA ARG A 90 -6.19 -0.65 3.38
C ARG A 90 -7.03 -1.92 3.19
N ASP A 91 -7.35 -2.24 1.94
CA ASP A 91 -8.09 -3.45 1.54
C ASP A 91 -7.42 -4.73 2.03
N VAL A 92 -6.14 -4.91 1.69
CA VAL A 92 -5.22 -5.90 2.23
C VAL A 92 -4.04 -5.18 2.89
N HIS A 93 -3.24 -5.90 3.66
CA HIS A 93 -2.19 -5.28 4.46
C HIS A 93 -2.73 -4.23 5.46
N ALA A 94 -3.95 -4.43 5.99
CA ALA A 94 -4.64 -3.49 6.85
C ALA A 94 -3.88 -3.25 8.16
N LYS A 95 -3.40 -4.31 8.83
CA LYS A 95 -2.64 -4.18 10.08
C LYS A 95 -1.19 -3.80 9.82
N ALA A 96 -0.80 -2.57 10.17
CA ALA A 96 0.58 -2.12 10.17
C ALA A 96 1.31 -2.53 11.45
N HIS A 97 2.57 -3.01 11.32
CA HIS A 97 3.48 -3.19 12.46
C HIS A 97 4.23 -1.91 12.78
N GLY A 98 4.46 -1.07 11.78
CA GLY A 98 5.07 0.24 11.90
C GLY A 98 5.30 0.86 10.53
N CYS A 99 5.43 2.19 10.55
CA CYS A 99 5.87 3.01 9.43
C CYS A 99 7.08 3.77 9.91
N VAL A 100 8.25 3.41 9.41
CA VAL A 100 9.54 3.86 9.95
C VAL A 100 10.33 4.63 8.91
N LYS A 101 11.14 5.58 9.36
CA LYS A 101 12.07 6.29 8.51
C LYS A 101 13.27 5.41 8.21
N ALA A 102 13.77 5.49 6.98
CA ALA A 102 14.97 4.82 6.55
C ALA A 102 15.75 5.69 5.58
N GLN A 103 16.98 5.31 5.30
CA GLN A 103 17.82 5.88 4.25
C GLN A 103 18.19 4.77 3.27
N LEU A 104 17.80 4.94 1.99
CA LEU A 104 18.23 4.07 0.90
C LEU A 104 19.51 4.65 0.30
N THR A 105 20.63 3.96 0.47
CA THR A 105 21.94 4.37 -0.08
C THR A 105 22.32 3.45 -1.22
N ILE A 106 22.39 3.99 -2.43
CA ILE A 106 22.81 3.29 -3.65
C ILE A 106 24.32 3.08 -3.59
N LEU A 107 24.77 1.87 -3.88
CA LEU A 107 26.18 1.51 -3.87
C LEU A 107 26.89 2.03 -5.12
N ASP A 108 28.18 2.33 -4.97
CA ASP A 108 29.02 2.72 -6.10
C ASP A 108 29.34 1.53 -7.03
N GLN A 109 29.71 0.42 -6.42
CA GLN A 109 30.13 -0.76 -7.15
C GLN A 109 28.97 -1.76 -7.31
N ILE A 110 28.18 -1.56 -8.36
CA ILE A 110 27.13 -2.47 -8.81
C ILE A 110 27.39 -2.84 -10.28
N PRO A 111 26.89 -3.99 -10.76
CA PRO A 111 27.03 -4.37 -12.17
C PRO A 111 26.55 -3.27 -13.10
N ALA A 112 27.32 -2.98 -14.16
CA ALA A 112 27.05 -1.84 -15.06
C ALA A 112 25.65 -1.93 -15.72
N ASN A 113 25.19 -3.13 -16.05
CA ASN A 113 23.85 -3.37 -16.61
C ASN A 113 22.69 -3.08 -15.62
N LEU A 114 22.99 -2.91 -14.34
CA LEU A 114 22.03 -2.56 -13.29
C LEU A 114 22.09 -1.07 -12.90
N LYS A 115 23.07 -0.29 -13.37
CA LYS A 115 23.19 1.15 -13.14
C LYS A 115 22.18 1.94 -13.97
N LYS A 116 20.88 1.85 -13.62
CA LYS A 116 19.77 2.48 -14.35
C LYS A 116 18.72 3.03 -13.37
N GLY A 117 17.94 4.03 -13.83
CA GLY A 117 16.94 4.67 -12.98
C GLY A 117 17.53 5.22 -11.69
N ILE A 118 16.90 4.97 -10.54
CA ILE A 118 17.43 5.44 -9.26
C ILE A 118 18.78 4.80 -8.87
N PHE A 119 19.16 3.69 -9.52
CA PHE A 119 20.43 2.99 -9.29
C PHE A 119 21.56 3.47 -10.23
N SER A 120 21.34 4.51 -11.02
CA SER A 120 22.30 4.97 -12.04
C SER A 120 23.59 5.53 -11.47
N ARG A 121 23.58 6.05 -10.25
CA ARG A 121 24.73 6.64 -9.55
C ARG A 121 24.64 6.44 -8.04
N PRO A 122 25.77 6.47 -7.32
CA PRO A 122 25.77 6.48 -5.85
C PRO A 122 25.02 7.71 -5.34
N GLN A 123 24.01 7.48 -4.53
CA GLN A 123 23.19 8.53 -3.92
C GLN A 123 22.42 7.96 -2.74
N SER A 124 22.11 8.81 -1.77
CA SER A 124 21.25 8.46 -0.63
C SER A 124 19.91 9.17 -0.75
N TYR A 125 18.83 8.43 -0.50
CA TYR A 125 17.47 8.93 -0.51
C TYR A 125 16.81 8.69 0.85
N PRO A 126 16.08 9.67 1.41
CA PRO A 126 15.17 9.38 2.51
C PRO A 126 14.08 8.41 2.05
N ALA A 127 13.61 7.57 2.97
CA ALA A 127 12.54 6.64 2.66
C ALA A 127 11.59 6.45 3.85
N TRP A 128 10.32 6.17 3.56
CA TRP A 128 9.37 5.61 4.50
C TRP A 128 9.20 4.13 4.22
N VAL A 129 9.24 3.32 5.27
CA VAL A 129 9.05 1.86 5.15
C VAL A 129 7.90 1.42 6.04
N ARG A 130 6.86 0.86 5.43
CA ARG A 130 5.70 0.32 6.11
C ARG A 130 5.79 -1.19 6.18
N PHE A 131 5.80 -1.75 7.37
CA PHE A 131 5.68 -3.19 7.62
C PHE A 131 4.24 -3.56 8.03
N SER A 132 3.73 -4.70 7.57
CA SER A 132 2.33 -5.10 7.80
C SER A 132 2.10 -6.60 7.74
N ASN A 133 0.94 -7.05 8.28
CA ASN A 133 0.35 -8.33 7.92
C ASN A 133 -0.28 -8.27 6.52
N GLY A 134 -0.40 -9.40 5.81
CA GLY A 134 -1.03 -9.48 4.50
C GLY A 134 -2.56 -9.47 4.53
N SER A 135 -3.15 -9.87 5.63
CA SER A 135 -4.60 -10.01 5.81
C SER A 135 -5.35 -8.69 5.63
N HIS A 136 -6.61 -8.80 5.18
CA HIS A 136 -7.60 -7.72 5.19
C HIS A 136 -8.22 -7.47 6.59
N HIS A 137 -7.91 -8.28 7.59
CA HIS A 137 -8.38 -8.11 8.96
C HIS A 137 -7.34 -7.33 9.79
N PRO A 138 -7.61 -6.08 10.19
CA PRO A 138 -6.66 -5.27 10.94
C PRO A 138 -6.38 -5.83 12.33
N GLU A 139 -7.34 -6.54 12.92
CA GLU A 139 -7.21 -7.14 14.27
C GLU A 139 -6.61 -8.55 14.26
N ARG A 140 -6.14 -9.04 13.07
CA ARG A 140 -5.56 -10.39 13.00
C ARG A 140 -4.33 -10.49 13.91
N PRO A 141 -4.30 -11.43 14.87
CA PRO A 141 -3.15 -11.64 15.75
C PRO A 141 -1.88 -12.03 14.96
N ASP A 142 -0.75 -11.44 15.30
CA ASP A 142 0.54 -11.70 14.63
C ASP A 142 1.02 -13.14 14.81
N LYS A 143 0.63 -13.79 15.92
CA LYS A 143 0.90 -15.21 16.20
C LYS A 143 0.24 -16.17 15.20
N LYS A 144 -0.81 -15.74 14.50
CA LYS A 144 -1.36 -16.48 13.37
C LYS A 144 -0.46 -16.24 12.16
N GLY A 145 -0.17 -17.32 11.41
CA GLY A 145 0.57 -17.20 10.18
C GLY A 145 -0.12 -16.24 9.19
N ASP A 146 0.70 -15.49 8.43
CA ASP A 146 0.24 -14.57 7.41
C ASP A 146 1.39 -14.20 6.45
N ALA A 147 1.07 -13.69 5.27
CA ALA A 147 2.05 -12.94 4.49
C ALA A 147 2.51 -11.72 5.29
N ARG A 148 3.78 -11.35 5.17
CA ARG A 148 4.29 -10.12 5.77
C ARG A 148 4.66 -9.15 4.65
N GLY A 149 4.13 -7.95 4.73
CA GLY A 149 4.36 -6.90 3.74
C GLY A 149 5.45 -5.94 4.14
N MET A 150 6.20 -5.47 3.14
CA MET A 150 7.14 -4.36 3.22
C MET A 150 6.87 -3.43 2.03
N ALA A 151 6.42 -2.23 2.29
CA ALA A 151 6.28 -1.18 1.28
C ALA A 151 7.30 -0.08 1.56
N ILE A 152 8.12 0.24 0.56
CA ILE A 152 9.17 1.26 0.63
C ILE A 152 8.74 2.42 -0.26
N LYS A 153 8.64 3.62 0.27
CA LYS A 153 8.46 4.88 -0.46
C LYS A 153 9.76 5.65 -0.38
N VAL A 154 10.51 5.67 -1.47
CA VAL A 154 11.74 6.45 -1.63
C VAL A 154 11.37 7.88 -1.98
N MET A 155 11.90 8.84 -1.25
CA MET A 155 11.58 10.26 -1.34
C MET A 155 12.61 11.01 -2.17
N ASN A 156 12.22 12.19 -2.66
CA ASN A 156 13.11 13.11 -3.39
C ASN A 156 13.71 12.46 -4.67
N VAL A 157 12.94 11.63 -5.34
CA VAL A 157 13.34 11.01 -6.61
C VAL A 157 12.89 11.92 -7.75
N PRO A 158 13.81 12.63 -8.43
CA PRO A 158 13.47 13.53 -9.52
C PRO A 158 13.05 12.76 -10.77
N GLY A 159 12.33 13.44 -11.66
CA GLY A 159 11.88 12.90 -12.95
C GLY A 159 10.37 12.65 -13.01
N GLN A 160 9.87 12.61 -14.25
CA GLN A 160 8.44 12.35 -14.50
C GLN A 160 8.03 10.97 -14.00
N LYS A 161 6.84 10.89 -13.42
CA LYS A 161 6.28 9.64 -12.90
C LYS A 161 5.30 9.00 -13.88
N LEU A 162 5.07 7.70 -13.67
CA LEU A 162 4.17 6.90 -14.52
C LEU A 162 2.69 7.15 -14.28
N LEU A 163 2.31 7.67 -13.10
CA LEU A 163 0.92 8.02 -12.81
C LEU A 163 0.60 9.38 -13.43
N GLU A 164 -0.38 9.39 -14.33
CA GLU A 164 -0.78 10.56 -15.10
C GLU A 164 -1.42 11.64 -14.23
N ASP A 165 -2.07 11.26 -13.13
CA ASP A 165 -2.69 12.18 -12.18
C ASP A 165 -1.71 12.71 -11.12
N GLU A 166 -0.49 12.20 -11.07
CA GLU A 166 0.58 12.62 -10.16
C GLU A 166 1.93 12.88 -10.87
N PRO A 167 1.97 13.66 -11.97
CA PRO A 167 3.19 13.80 -12.77
C PRO A 167 4.31 14.51 -12.01
N GLN A 168 3.99 15.28 -10.98
CA GLN A 168 4.94 16.02 -10.15
C GLN A 168 5.36 15.29 -8.87
N ALA A 169 4.85 14.08 -8.63
CA ALA A 169 5.25 13.29 -7.47
C ALA A 169 6.77 13.07 -7.47
N SER A 170 7.39 13.15 -6.30
CA SER A 170 8.83 12.99 -6.12
C SER A 170 9.21 11.66 -5.46
N THR A 171 8.38 10.63 -5.65
CA THR A 171 8.56 9.34 -4.98
C THR A 171 8.80 8.18 -5.94
N GLN A 172 9.42 7.12 -5.43
CA GLN A 172 9.57 5.81 -6.09
C GLN A 172 9.21 4.73 -5.08
N ASP A 173 8.17 3.93 -5.39
CA ASP A 173 7.70 2.92 -4.45
C ASP A 173 8.15 1.50 -4.85
N PHE A 174 8.41 0.67 -3.83
CA PHE A 174 8.66 -0.76 -3.98
C PHE A 174 7.74 -1.54 -3.04
N ILE A 175 6.95 -2.47 -3.59
CA ILE A 175 5.97 -3.26 -2.87
C ILE A 175 6.44 -4.72 -2.81
N LEU A 176 6.66 -5.21 -1.60
CA LEU A 176 7.25 -6.52 -1.36
C LEU A 176 6.46 -7.31 -0.30
N ILE A 177 6.54 -8.64 -0.39
CA ILE A 177 6.10 -9.54 0.67
C ILE A 177 7.19 -10.59 0.98
N ASN A 178 7.06 -11.27 2.10
CA ASN A 178 7.99 -12.33 2.52
C ASN A 178 7.77 -13.67 1.79
N HIS A 179 7.40 -13.61 0.50
CA HIS A 179 7.25 -14.78 -0.37
C HIS A 179 7.67 -14.41 -1.81
N PRO A 180 8.42 -15.29 -2.52
CA PRO A 180 9.02 -14.93 -3.81
C PRO A 180 8.05 -14.88 -4.99
N VAL A 181 6.83 -15.41 -4.84
CA VAL A 181 5.82 -15.48 -5.89
C VAL A 181 4.45 -15.05 -5.40
N PHE A 182 3.58 -14.68 -6.34
CA PHE A 182 2.19 -14.38 -6.10
C PHE A 182 1.34 -15.65 -6.33
N PHE A 183 0.12 -15.69 -5.81
CA PHE A 183 -0.73 -16.89 -5.82
C PHE A 183 -1.71 -16.95 -6.99
N ALA A 184 -1.75 -15.93 -7.86
CA ALA A 184 -2.66 -15.87 -9.00
C ALA A 184 -1.97 -15.21 -10.21
N ASN A 185 -2.09 -15.81 -11.39
CA ASN A 185 -1.59 -15.27 -12.65
C ASN A 185 -2.69 -14.59 -13.47
N GLU A 186 -3.86 -15.23 -13.52
CA GLU A 186 -4.91 -14.87 -14.45
C GLU A 186 -5.84 -13.84 -13.81
N PRO A 187 -6.12 -12.73 -14.49
CA PRO A 187 -7.02 -11.67 -14.00
C PRO A 187 -8.40 -12.18 -13.60
N GLU A 188 -8.97 -13.07 -14.40
CA GLU A 188 -10.29 -13.68 -14.14
C GLU A 188 -10.31 -14.49 -12.84
N ARG A 189 -9.26 -15.30 -12.59
CA ARG A 189 -9.13 -16.10 -11.37
C ARG A 189 -8.97 -15.21 -10.14
N TYR A 190 -8.25 -14.12 -10.28
CA TYR A 190 -8.09 -13.15 -9.20
C TYR A 190 -9.41 -12.43 -8.88
N LEU A 191 -10.20 -12.07 -9.90
CA LEU A 191 -11.55 -11.55 -9.71
C LEU A 191 -12.47 -12.57 -9.01
N SER A 192 -12.45 -13.84 -9.45
CA SER A 192 -13.23 -14.91 -8.81
C SER A 192 -12.88 -15.05 -7.33
N LEU A 193 -11.57 -15.04 -7.01
CA LEU A 193 -11.09 -15.05 -5.63
C LEU A 193 -11.65 -13.87 -4.81
N MET A 194 -11.64 -12.65 -5.35
CA MET A 194 -12.17 -11.47 -4.63
C MET A 194 -13.67 -11.59 -4.38
N LYS A 195 -14.44 -12.09 -5.35
CA LYS A 195 -15.86 -12.38 -5.18
C LYS A 195 -16.12 -13.45 -4.12
N ASP A 196 -15.27 -14.47 -4.04
CA ASP A 196 -15.41 -15.55 -3.07
C ASP A 196 -15.04 -15.09 -1.64
N ILE A 197 -14.03 -14.24 -1.50
CA ILE A 197 -13.66 -13.61 -0.21
C ILE A 197 -14.81 -12.76 0.33
N ASN A 198 -15.48 -11.99 -0.53
CA ASN A 198 -16.60 -11.12 -0.16
C ASN A 198 -17.92 -11.88 0.05
N GLY A 199 -17.98 -13.11 -0.40
CA GLY A 199 -19.18 -13.93 -0.37
C GLY A 199 -19.52 -14.54 1.00
N ASN A 200 -20.59 -15.33 0.99
CA ASN A 200 -21.01 -16.15 2.13
C ASN A 200 -20.06 -17.34 2.35
N LEU A 201 -20.37 -18.19 3.34
CA LEU A 201 -19.55 -19.35 3.69
C LEU A 201 -19.34 -20.33 2.52
N LEU A 202 -20.38 -20.55 1.68
CA LEU A 202 -20.29 -21.39 0.49
C LEU A 202 -19.31 -20.82 -0.55
N LYS A 203 -19.37 -19.51 -0.78
CA LYS A 203 -18.41 -18.81 -1.66
C LYS A 203 -16.98 -18.92 -1.13
N LYS A 204 -16.78 -18.74 0.15
CA LYS A 204 -15.44 -18.90 0.79
C LYS A 204 -14.90 -20.32 0.65
N ALA A 205 -15.76 -21.34 0.63
CA ALA A 205 -15.35 -22.72 0.35
C ALA A 205 -14.88 -22.93 -1.11
N MET A 206 -15.22 -22.03 -2.03
CA MET A 206 -14.79 -22.09 -3.45
C MET A 206 -13.40 -21.49 -3.68
N ILE A 207 -12.78 -20.81 -2.69
CA ILE A 207 -11.46 -20.18 -2.83
C ILE A 207 -10.40 -21.12 -3.42
N PRO A 208 -10.25 -22.38 -2.99
CA PRO A 208 -9.27 -23.30 -3.59
C PRO A 208 -9.50 -23.55 -5.09
N PHE A 209 -10.76 -23.56 -5.54
CA PHE A 209 -11.11 -23.72 -6.95
C PHE A 209 -10.75 -22.47 -7.77
N ALA A 210 -11.02 -21.28 -7.23
CA ALA A 210 -10.62 -20.03 -7.87
C ALA A 210 -9.09 -19.93 -8.04
N LEU A 211 -8.31 -20.35 -7.03
CA LEU A 211 -6.87 -20.35 -7.06
C LEU A 211 -6.26 -21.50 -7.88
N GLY A 212 -6.96 -22.63 -8.00
CA GLY A 212 -6.43 -23.88 -8.53
C GLY A 212 -5.35 -24.49 -7.61
N PHE A 213 -4.82 -25.66 -7.99
CA PHE A 213 -3.90 -26.41 -7.13
C PHE A 213 -2.60 -25.62 -6.80
N LYS A 214 -1.94 -25.06 -7.82
CA LYS A 214 -0.68 -24.30 -7.65
C LYS A 214 -0.91 -23.06 -6.80
N GLY A 215 -1.96 -22.27 -7.10
CA GLY A 215 -2.29 -21.06 -6.36
C GLY A 215 -2.67 -21.33 -4.91
N THR A 216 -3.46 -22.37 -4.67
CA THR A 216 -3.84 -22.82 -3.32
C THR A 216 -2.62 -23.21 -2.50
N LYS A 217 -1.68 -23.97 -3.10
CA LYS A 217 -0.40 -24.32 -2.44
C LYS A 217 0.41 -23.08 -2.06
N ILE A 218 0.56 -22.12 -2.98
CA ILE A 218 1.29 -20.87 -2.75
C ILE A 218 0.60 -20.05 -1.65
N ALA A 219 -0.71 -19.86 -1.75
CA ALA A 219 -1.48 -19.12 -0.74
C ALA A 219 -1.36 -19.76 0.65
N PHE A 220 -1.41 -21.07 0.72
CA PHE A 220 -1.23 -21.82 1.96
C PHE A 220 0.17 -21.64 2.55
N GLN A 221 1.23 -21.72 1.74
CA GLN A 221 2.60 -21.48 2.18
C GLN A 221 2.79 -20.05 2.68
N THR A 222 2.28 -19.08 1.93
CA THR A 222 2.39 -17.65 2.25
C THR A 222 1.66 -17.31 3.53
N THR A 223 0.42 -17.79 3.70
CA THR A 223 -0.42 -17.45 4.88
C THR A 223 -0.04 -18.20 6.14
N ARG A 224 0.85 -19.18 6.08
CA ARG A 224 1.40 -19.87 7.26
C ARG A 224 2.73 -19.33 7.73
N SER A 225 3.30 -18.38 7.03
CA SER A 225 4.58 -17.79 7.41
C SER A 225 4.49 -17.12 8.77
N LYS A 226 5.47 -17.42 9.64
CA LYS A 226 5.67 -16.80 10.94
C LYS A 226 7.09 -16.23 10.97
N ILE A 227 7.22 -15.01 11.45
CA ILE A 227 8.50 -14.31 11.60
C ILE A 227 8.62 -13.81 13.04
N ALA A 228 9.82 -13.63 13.54
CA ALA A 228 10.04 -13.05 14.85
C ALA A 228 10.12 -11.52 14.81
N ASN A 229 10.68 -10.97 13.73
CA ASN A 229 10.95 -9.54 13.59
C ASN A 229 10.85 -9.11 12.11
N PRO A 230 10.10 -8.05 11.77
CA PRO A 230 10.01 -7.56 10.40
C PRO A 230 11.35 -7.17 9.77
N LEU A 231 12.31 -6.67 10.55
CA LEU A 231 13.65 -6.28 10.09
C LEU A 231 14.60 -7.47 9.86
N GLN A 232 14.21 -8.68 10.28
CA GLN A 232 15.02 -9.89 10.18
C GLN A 232 14.47 -10.89 9.16
N THR A 233 13.57 -10.44 8.29
CA THR A 233 12.89 -11.26 7.29
C THR A 233 13.28 -10.79 5.89
N ARG A 234 13.37 -11.73 4.95
CA ARG A 234 13.56 -11.42 3.54
C ARG A 234 12.22 -11.14 2.87
N TYR A 235 12.20 -10.15 1.97
CA TYR A 235 11.04 -9.75 1.18
C TYR A 235 11.35 -9.77 -0.31
N TRP A 236 10.34 -10.03 -1.15
CA TRP A 236 10.45 -10.09 -2.61
C TRP A 236 9.33 -9.29 -3.28
N SER A 237 9.60 -8.74 -4.45
CA SER A 237 8.59 -8.02 -5.25
C SER A 237 7.52 -8.95 -5.84
N MET A 238 7.70 -10.26 -5.77
CA MET A 238 6.88 -11.33 -6.36
C MET A 238 6.83 -11.28 -7.89
N VAL A 239 6.58 -10.11 -8.45
CA VAL A 239 6.35 -9.81 -9.87
C VAL A 239 7.48 -8.93 -10.41
N PRO A 240 7.74 -8.98 -11.74
CA PRO A 240 8.85 -8.26 -12.34
C PRO A 240 8.55 -6.78 -12.60
N TYR A 241 9.64 -6.05 -12.82
CA TYR A 241 9.68 -4.64 -13.18
C TYR A 241 10.67 -4.44 -14.33
N GLN A 242 10.50 -3.38 -15.09
CA GLN A 242 11.50 -2.89 -16.01
C GLN A 242 12.68 -2.27 -15.26
N LEU A 243 13.86 -2.35 -15.81
CA LEU A 243 15.03 -1.61 -15.39
C LEU A 243 15.69 -0.98 -16.62
N GLY A 244 15.69 0.36 -16.69
CA GLY A 244 16.20 1.14 -17.81
C GLY A 244 15.15 1.46 -18.86
N LEU A 245 15.58 2.14 -19.94
CA LEU A 245 14.73 2.62 -21.04
C LEU A 245 15.23 2.10 -22.37
N ASP A 246 14.40 2.21 -23.39
CA ASP A 246 14.70 1.94 -24.81
C ASP A 246 15.37 0.57 -25.03
N ALA A 247 16.41 0.52 -25.86
CA ALA A 247 17.15 -0.69 -26.18
C ALA A 247 17.92 -1.28 -24.99
N ASN A 248 18.16 -0.48 -23.94
CA ASN A 248 18.89 -0.90 -22.74
C ASN A 248 17.99 -1.42 -21.63
N ARG A 249 16.65 -1.44 -21.82
CA ARG A 249 15.72 -1.94 -20.80
C ARG A 249 15.79 -3.45 -20.64
N SER A 250 15.57 -3.91 -19.43
CA SER A 250 15.51 -5.33 -19.10
C SER A 250 14.46 -5.60 -18.03
N ALA A 251 13.99 -6.84 -17.90
CA ALA A 251 13.12 -7.23 -16.80
C ALA A 251 13.94 -7.66 -15.58
N VAL A 252 13.49 -7.24 -14.38
CA VAL A 252 14.14 -7.57 -13.11
C VAL A 252 13.09 -7.88 -12.06
N LYS A 253 13.49 -8.60 -10.99
CA LYS A 253 12.76 -8.66 -9.72
C LYS A 253 13.59 -8.02 -8.61
N TYR A 254 12.89 -7.50 -7.59
CA TYR A 254 13.52 -6.89 -6.41
C TYR A 254 13.40 -7.80 -5.19
N SER A 255 14.37 -7.73 -4.30
CA SER A 255 14.32 -8.37 -2.99
C SER A 255 15.00 -7.47 -1.95
N VAL A 256 14.57 -7.60 -0.70
CA VAL A 256 15.20 -6.95 0.45
C VAL A 256 15.44 -7.99 1.51
N ARG A 257 16.67 -8.08 2.04
CA ARG A 257 17.02 -9.02 3.09
C ARG A 257 17.82 -8.35 4.22
N PRO A 258 17.82 -8.90 5.45
CA PRO A 258 18.65 -8.39 6.54
C PRO A 258 20.14 -8.39 6.14
N CYS A 259 20.89 -7.40 6.64
CA CYS A 259 22.36 -7.36 6.48
C CYS A 259 23.07 -8.44 7.30
N THR A 260 22.43 -8.98 8.32
CA THR A 260 22.97 -10.00 9.22
C THR A 260 22.11 -11.26 9.20
N ALA A 261 22.72 -12.40 9.49
CA ALA A 261 22.01 -13.67 9.62
C ALA A 261 21.36 -13.87 11.00
N GLN A 262 21.54 -12.91 11.91
CA GLN A 262 20.94 -12.99 13.26
C GLN A 262 19.42 -12.98 13.18
N GLN A 263 18.80 -13.89 13.90
CA GLN A 263 17.35 -14.04 14.01
C GLN A 263 16.93 -14.05 15.48
N ASP A 264 15.96 -13.23 15.81
CA ASP A 264 15.28 -13.31 17.10
C ASP A 264 14.44 -14.59 17.18
N ALA A 265 14.15 -15.05 18.38
CA ALA A 265 13.17 -16.11 18.59
C ALA A 265 11.76 -15.52 18.68
N ILE A 266 10.77 -16.23 18.13
CA ILE A 266 9.36 -15.90 18.40
C ILE A 266 9.10 -16.11 19.89
N PRO A 267 8.50 -15.15 20.62
CA PRO A 267 8.20 -15.31 22.03
C PRO A 267 7.39 -16.57 22.34
N LYS A 268 7.65 -17.23 23.45
CA LYS A 268 6.91 -18.45 23.85
C LYS A 268 5.40 -18.20 23.98
N HIS A 269 5.03 -17.02 24.48
CA HIS A 269 3.64 -16.54 24.62
C HIS A 269 3.50 -15.21 23.89
N PRO A 270 3.45 -15.22 22.54
CA PRO A 270 3.40 -13.98 21.78
C PRO A 270 2.03 -13.32 21.94
N ASP A 271 2.02 -12.02 22.22
CA ASP A 271 0.79 -11.23 22.16
C ASP A 271 0.35 -11.01 20.72
N ASP A 272 -0.81 -10.39 20.54
CA ASP A 272 -1.41 -10.19 19.22
C ASP A 272 -0.67 -9.16 18.36
N ASN A 273 0.24 -8.36 18.96
CA ASN A 273 0.99 -7.28 18.30
C ASN A 273 2.51 -7.44 18.46
N TYR A 274 3.00 -8.66 18.73
CA TYR A 274 4.41 -8.88 19.04
C TYR A 274 5.38 -8.41 17.93
N LEU A 275 4.95 -8.36 16.67
CA LEU A 275 5.78 -7.87 15.56
C LEU A 275 6.00 -6.35 15.64
N ARG A 276 4.98 -5.59 16.06
CA ARG A 276 5.15 -4.17 16.36
C ARG A 276 6.10 -3.98 17.55
N ALA A 277 5.95 -4.79 18.59
CA ALA A 277 6.82 -4.74 19.76
C ALA A 277 8.27 -5.09 19.41
N ALA A 278 8.50 -6.11 18.59
CA ALA A 278 9.84 -6.48 18.10
C ALA A 278 10.48 -5.35 17.27
N LEU A 279 9.73 -4.76 16.34
CA LEU A 279 10.19 -3.61 15.54
C LEU A 279 10.56 -2.42 16.44
N LYS A 280 9.70 -2.09 17.41
CA LYS A 280 9.92 -1.02 18.38
C LYS A 280 11.17 -1.28 19.22
N ASN A 281 11.30 -2.48 19.78
CA ASN A 281 12.47 -2.85 20.59
C ASN A 281 13.77 -2.70 19.80
N THR A 282 13.81 -3.18 18.55
CA THR A 282 14.99 -3.04 17.70
C THR A 282 15.36 -1.57 17.48
N LEU A 283 14.39 -0.74 17.08
CA LEU A 283 14.66 0.65 16.68
C LEU A 283 14.75 1.64 17.85
N SER A 284 14.30 1.27 19.05
CA SER A 284 14.54 2.07 20.25
C SER A 284 15.94 1.86 20.85
N ASN A 285 16.52 0.67 20.65
CA ASN A 285 17.78 0.26 21.26
C ASN A 285 18.98 0.30 20.30
N GLY A 286 18.74 0.48 19.00
CA GLY A 286 19.82 0.47 18.02
C GLY A 286 19.36 0.78 16.60
N SER A 287 20.29 0.65 15.68
CA SER A 287 20.05 0.74 14.24
C SER A 287 19.80 -0.64 13.63
N ALA A 288 19.17 -0.66 12.47
CA ALA A 288 19.02 -1.86 11.66
C ALA A 288 19.45 -1.60 10.21
N CYS A 289 19.79 -2.67 9.51
CA CYS A 289 20.24 -2.61 8.12
C CYS A 289 19.59 -3.74 7.32
N MET A 290 19.15 -3.39 6.08
CA MET A 290 18.72 -4.36 5.09
C MET A 290 19.41 -4.08 3.75
N GLU A 291 19.70 -5.13 2.99
CA GLU A 291 20.27 -5.05 1.64
C GLU A 291 19.13 -5.02 0.62
N PHE A 292 19.18 -4.06 -0.31
CA PHE A 292 18.28 -4.01 -1.47
C PHE A 292 18.96 -4.69 -2.65
N LEU A 293 18.25 -5.63 -3.27
CA LEU A 293 18.78 -6.57 -4.25
C LEU A 293 17.99 -6.54 -5.54
N ILE A 294 18.68 -6.72 -6.67
CA ILE A 294 18.09 -6.89 -8.00
C ILE A 294 18.43 -8.27 -8.56
N GLN A 295 17.44 -8.97 -9.07
CA GLN A 295 17.58 -10.20 -9.84
C GLN A 295 17.29 -9.90 -11.31
N PRO A 296 18.28 -9.91 -12.20
CA PRO A 296 18.05 -9.70 -13.65
C PRO A 296 17.43 -10.95 -14.27
N ARG A 297 16.54 -10.74 -15.26
CA ARG A 297 16.08 -11.81 -16.14
C ARG A 297 17.21 -12.24 -17.06
N THR A 298 17.53 -13.53 -17.06
CA THR A 298 18.63 -14.11 -17.88
C THR A 298 18.14 -14.96 -19.04
N SER A 299 16.86 -15.39 -19.02
CA SER A 299 16.31 -16.24 -20.07
C SER A 299 14.79 -16.02 -20.25
N ASN A 300 14.26 -16.48 -21.38
CA ASN A 300 12.83 -16.46 -21.64
C ASN A 300 12.01 -17.43 -20.76
N ALA A 301 12.65 -18.43 -20.17
CA ALA A 301 12.03 -19.31 -19.19
C ALA A 301 11.62 -18.57 -17.90
N MET A 302 12.28 -17.44 -17.62
CA MET A 302 11.90 -16.53 -16.55
C MET A 302 10.75 -15.61 -17.02
N SER A 303 9.54 -16.15 -17.04
CA SER A 303 8.36 -15.46 -17.54
C SER A 303 8.08 -14.16 -16.79
N VAL A 304 7.70 -13.12 -17.53
CA VAL A 304 7.26 -11.84 -17.00
C VAL A 304 5.79 -11.88 -16.58
N GLU A 305 4.98 -12.70 -17.26
CA GLU A 305 3.55 -12.86 -16.97
C GLU A 305 3.26 -13.91 -15.90
N ASP A 306 4.12 -14.94 -15.73
CA ASP A 306 3.90 -15.96 -14.71
C ASP A 306 4.38 -15.49 -13.33
N SER A 307 3.47 -14.87 -12.57
CA SER A 307 3.71 -14.44 -11.20
C SER A 307 3.77 -15.61 -10.18
N MET A 308 3.37 -16.82 -10.58
CA MET A 308 3.33 -18.01 -9.73
C MET A 308 4.60 -18.87 -9.84
N THR A 309 5.53 -18.52 -10.72
CA THR A 309 6.81 -19.24 -10.89
C THR A 309 7.97 -18.38 -10.42
N GLU A 310 8.73 -18.95 -9.49
CA GLU A 310 9.92 -18.30 -8.95
C GLU A 310 11.03 -18.26 -10.02
N TRP A 311 11.70 -17.12 -10.13
CA TRP A 311 12.97 -17.02 -10.81
C TRP A 311 14.04 -17.52 -9.87
N LYS A 312 14.57 -18.72 -10.15
CA LYS A 312 15.53 -19.39 -9.24
C LYS A 312 16.85 -18.63 -9.19
N GLU A 313 17.43 -18.52 -8.00
CA GLU A 313 18.74 -17.87 -7.81
C GLU A 313 19.88 -18.63 -8.48
N SER A 314 19.72 -19.94 -8.71
CA SER A 314 20.66 -20.74 -9.52
C SER A 314 20.73 -20.29 -10.98
N ASP A 315 19.62 -19.78 -11.53
CA ASP A 315 19.52 -19.39 -12.93
C ASP A 315 19.87 -17.90 -13.10
N ALA A 316 19.59 -17.08 -12.09
CA ALA A 316 19.88 -15.64 -12.04
C ALA A 316 20.09 -15.20 -10.59
N PRO A 317 21.31 -14.90 -10.16
CA PRO A 317 21.57 -14.48 -8.79
C PRO A 317 21.03 -13.07 -8.51
N PHE A 318 20.76 -12.79 -7.23
CA PHE A 318 20.49 -11.45 -6.75
C PHE A 318 21.77 -10.67 -6.52
N TYR A 319 21.82 -9.44 -7.03
CA TYR A 319 22.91 -8.49 -6.85
C TYR A 319 22.51 -7.41 -5.86
N LYS A 320 23.34 -7.18 -4.84
CA LYS A 320 23.17 -6.05 -3.92
C LYS A 320 23.44 -4.73 -4.66
N VAL A 321 22.47 -3.83 -4.66
CA VAL A 321 22.56 -2.52 -5.35
C VAL A 321 22.43 -1.35 -4.39
N ALA A 322 21.82 -1.56 -3.23
CA ALA A 322 21.68 -0.52 -2.22
C ALA A 322 21.62 -1.12 -0.80
N THR A 323 21.74 -0.25 0.18
CA THR A 323 21.52 -0.56 1.59
C THR A 323 20.39 0.31 2.12
N LEU A 324 19.46 -0.29 2.83
CA LEU A 324 18.39 0.39 3.53
C LEU A 324 18.75 0.43 5.02
N GLN A 325 19.02 1.63 5.53
CA GLN A 325 19.47 1.86 6.90
C GLN A 325 18.34 2.46 7.73
N PHE A 326 18.14 1.94 8.92
CA PHE A 326 17.15 2.39 9.90
C PHE A 326 17.90 2.90 11.13
N ALA A 327 17.91 4.21 11.34
CA ALA A 327 18.45 4.81 12.54
C ALA A 327 17.55 4.55 13.75
N PRO A 328 18.08 4.62 14.98
CA PRO A 328 17.26 4.56 16.18
C PRO A 328 16.14 5.62 16.12
N GLN A 329 14.91 5.21 16.43
CA GLN A 329 13.75 6.10 16.31
C GLN A 329 12.53 5.60 17.09
N THR A 330 11.71 6.57 17.52
CA THR A 330 10.32 6.31 17.93
C THR A 330 9.40 6.50 16.73
N PHE A 331 8.53 5.54 16.43
CA PHE A 331 7.68 5.55 15.23
C PHE A 331 6.19 5.30 15.52
N ASP A 332 5.82 5.03 16.78
CA ASP A 332 4.45 4.61 17.14
C ASP A 332 3.60 5.75 17.73
N THR A 333 3.93 7.01 17.41
CA THR A 333 3.09 8.15 17.77
C THR A 333 1.81 8.18 16.96
N THR A 334 0.74 8.73 17.54
CA THR A 334 -0.55 8.89 16.85
C THR A 334 -0.40 9.65 15.54
N ALA A 335 0.34 10.77 15.56
CA ALA A 335 0.56 11.59 14.36
C ALA A 335 1.28 10.82 13.25
N GLN A 336 2.33 10.04 13.57
CA GLN A 336 3.06 9.26 12.57
C GLN A 336 2.21 8.10 12.03
N ASN A 337 1.41 7.45 12.87
CA ASN A 337 0.48 6.41 12.42
C ASN A 337 -0.59 6.98 11.48
N GLN A 338 -1.17 8.14 11.79
CA GLN A 338 -2.13 8.83 10.92
C GLN A 338 -1.49 9.25 9.59
N MET A 339 -0.31 9.87 9.62
CA MET A 339 0.43 10.22 8.42
C MET A 339 0.67 8.99 7.55
N CYS A 340 1.13 7.87 8.13
CA CYS A 340 1.38 6.64 7.41
C CYS A 340 0.11 6.02 6.80
N GLU A 341 -1.03 6.07 7.49
CA GLU A 341 -2.30 5.62 6.92
C GLU A 341 -2.77 6.52 5.77
N ASN A 342 -2.44 7.79 5.78
CA ASN A 342 -2.73 8.71 4.68
C ASN A 342 -1.76 8.58 3.50
N LEU A 343 -0.57 8.00 3.68
CA LEU A 343 0.33 7.71 2.55
C LEU A 343 -0.30 6.69 1.60
N SER A 344 -0.20 6.95 0.31
CA SER A 344 -0.53 6.01 -0.74
C SER A 344 0.73 5.30 -1.21
N PHE A 345 0.74 3.97 -1.20
CA PHE A 345 1.83 3.16 -1.75
C PHE A 345 1.33 2.47 -3.02
N SER A 346 2.04 2.66 -4.13
CA SER A 346 1.70 2.03 -5.40
C SER A 346 2.96 1.62 -6.16
N PRO A 347 3.00 0.44 -6.78
CA PRO A 347 4.13 0.10 -7.64
C PRO A 347 4.25 1.04 -8.86
N TRP A 348 3.20 1.84 -9.14
CA TRP A 348 3.14 2.80 -10.23
C TRP A 348 3.58 4.22 -9.83
N HIS A 349 3.84 4.50 -8.54
CA HIS A 349 4.65 5.64 -8.12
C HIS A 349 6.10 5.36 -8.50
N ALA A 350 6.41 5.45 -9.77
CA ALA A 350 7.67 4.99 -10.31
C ALA A 350 8.14 5.85 -11.49
N LEU A 351 9.45 5.92 -11.67
CA LEU A 351 10.06 6.41 -12.90
C LEU A 351 9.77 5.43 -14.07
N PRO A 352 9.74 5.90 -15.32
CA PRO A 352 9.62 5.03 -16.50
C PRO A 352 10.65 3.90 -16.55
N GLU A 353 11.87 4.12 -16.04
CA GLU A 353 12.93 3.11 -15.91
C GLU A 353 12.57 1.95 -14.99
N HIS A 354 11.60 2.14 -14.10
CA HIS A 354 11.15 1.16 -13.11
C HIS A 354 9.70 0.71 -13.34
N ARG A 355 9.23 0.77 -14.59
CA ARG A 355 7.85 0.42 -14.93
C ARG A 355 7.48 -0.98 -14.44
N PRO A 356 6.37 -1.14 -13.72
CA PRO A 356 5.84 -2.45 -13.34
C PRO A 356 5.47 -3.30 -14.55
N LEU A 357 5.84 -4.60 -14.56
CA LEU A 357 5.63 -5.52 -15.68
C LEU A 357 4.67 -6.66 -15.31
N GLY A 358 3.99 -7.19 -16.34
CA GLY A 358 3.09 -8.33 -16.24
C GLY A 358 1.67 -7.97 -15.79
N ALA A 359 0.71 -8.86 -16.07
CA ALA A 359 -0.71 -8.63 -15.80
C ALA A 359 -1.01 -8.22 -14.36
N THR A 360 -0.41 -8.90 -13.38
CA THR A 360 -0.59 -8.57 -11.95
C THR A 360 -0.23 -7.11 -11.66
N ASN A 361 0.88 -6.61 -12.20
CA ASN A 361 1.30 -5.22 -11.99
C ASN A 361 0.49 -4.23 -12.84
N ARG A 362 0.09 -4.59 -14.06
CA ARG A 362 -0.79 -3.73 -14.88
C ARG A 362 -2.13 -3.50 -14.21
N MET A 363 -2.76 -4.57 -13.67
CA MET A 363 -4.00 -4.45 -12.91
C MET A 363 -3.85 -3.57 -11.66
N ARG A 364 -2.71 -3.65 -10.97
CA ARG A 364 -2.44 -2.85 -9.77
C ARG A 364 -2.53 -1.34 -10.01
N LYS A 365 -2.30 -0.83 -11.23
CA LYS A 365 -2.40 0.60 -11.52
C LYS A 365 -3.77 1.14 -11.12
N GLY A 366 -4.82 0.61 -11.73
CA GLY A 366 -6.18 1.06 -11.46
C GLY A 366 -6.70 0.64 -10.09
N ILE A 367 -6.36 -0.58 -9.62
CA ILE A 367 -6.81 -1.08 -8.32
C ILE A 367 -6.27 -0.22 -7.18
N TYR A 368 -4.98 0.07 -7.15
CA TYR A 368 -4.35 0.84 -6.06
C TYR A 368 -4.83 2.28 -6.04
N ASP A 369 -4.99 2.91 -7.21
CA ASP A 369 -5.56 4.24 -7.32
C ASP A 369 -7.00 4.29 -6.81
N HIS A 370 -7.86 3.39 -7.31
CA HIS A 370 -9.26 3.30 -6.90
C HIS A 370 -9.40 3.14 -5.37
N ILE A 371 -8.69 2.20 -4.79
CA ILE A 371 -8.75 1.94 -3.35
C ILE A 371 -8.16 3.09 -2.52
N SER A 372 -7.11 3.74 -3.01
CA SER A 372 -6.60 4.95 -2.38
C SER A 372 -7.65 6.06 -2.34
N LYS A 373 -8.33 6.33 -3.46
CA LYS A 373 -9.42 7.32 -3.54
C LYS A 373 -10.58 6.98 -2.61
N VAL A 374 -11.05 5.74 -2.61
CA VAL A 374 -12.12 5.26 -1.71
C VAL A 374 -11.78 5.48 -0.24
N ARG A 375 -10.55 5.14 0.17
CA ARG A 375 -10.12 5.34 1.57
C ARG A 375 -10.08 6.81 1.97
N HIS A 376 -9.53 7.67 1.12
CA HIS A 376 -9.45 9.10 1.40
C HIS A 376 -10.84 9.75 1.43
N GLU A 377 -11.76 9.32 0.55
CA GLU A 377 -13.16 9.71 0.58
C GLU A 377 -13.82 9.33 1.92
N MET A 378 -13.74 8.05 2.31
CA MET A 378 -14.33 7.56 3.56
C MET A 378 -13.76 8.24 4.81
N ASN A 379 -12.46 8.56 4.79
CA ASN A 379 -11.78 9.19 5.92
C ASN A 379 -11.87 10.72 5.92
N VAL A 380 -12.50 11.32 4.89
CA VAL A 380 -12.55 12.78 4.69
C VAL A 380 -11.16 13.41 4.81
N ALA A 381 -10.16 12.71 4.30
CA ALA A 381 -8.76 13.11 4.36
C ALA A 381 -8.21 13.30 2.95
N PRO A 382 -7.55 14.43 2.63
CA PRO A 382 -6.96 14.62 1.31
C PRO A 382 -5.84 13.59 1.10
N ARG A 383 -5.73 13.07 -0.13
CA ARG A 383 -4.57 12.29 -0.53
C ARG A 383 -3.35 13.23 -0.54
N GLN A 384 -2.36 12.89 0.25
CA GLN A 384 -1.11 13.65 0.32
C GLN A 384 0.03 12.70 -0.04
N GLU A 385 0.69 12.97 -1.17
CA GLU A 385 1.98 12.39 -1.47
C GLU A 385 3.06 13.37 -1.01
N PRO A 386 4.06 12.90 -0.24
CA PRO A 386 5.11 13.75 0.29
C PRO A 386 6.06 14.26 -0.79
#